data_a77618f91b21e3e9c016fcefaac42f20
#
_entry.id   a77618f91b21e3e9c016fcefaac42f20
#
_cell.length_a   1.000
_cell.length_b   1.000
_cell.length_c   1.000
_cell.angle_alpha   90.00
_cell.angle_beta   90.00
_cell.angle_gamma   90.00
#
_symmetry.space_group_name_H-M   'P 1'
#
loop_
_entity.id
_entity.type
_entity.pdbx_description
1 polymer ?
#
loop_
_entity_poly.entity_id
_entity_poly.type
_entity_poly.pdbx_seq_one_letter_code
_entity_poly.pdbx_strand_id
1 'polypeptide(L)'
;VNLSTKHPRPIMTSEYGHCMGNALGNLKDYWDEFYSHPHMLGGFLWDWVDQGIDRNCVWSRPDGQRPRAASKMEIGYGGDFGDKPNLKAFCLNGVIMSNRETTPKYEEVKKVYSPIQFHFNGTDVIVRNLYSLYPLSTYQFHVELQENGKIVKSEEVRINNGNSAINLSSLIPNLSSDNDIRLNISCRLKEKQPWAEAGYEIISEQIVISDNPLAVAQKQLGAQYSGGAVHSIPSEYLRQLDNVLTPNFFRAPTDND
;
A
#
# COMPACT_ATOMS: atom_id res chain seq x y z
N VAL A 1 18.74 15.45 -6.24
CA VAL A 1 17.57 16.14 -6.82
C VAL A 1 17.97 17.41 -7.56
N ASN A 2 18.93 18.17 -7.09
CA ASN A 2 19.42 19.34 -7.82
C ASN A 2 20.06 19.03 -9.21
N LEU A 3 20.35 17.77 -9.52
CA LEU A 3 20.89 17.34 -10.80
C LEU A 3 19.82 17.23 -11.90
N SER A 4 18.57 16.87 -11.52
CA SER A 4 17.48 16.64 -12.48
C SER A 4 17.07 17.90 -13.25
N THR A 5 17.14 19.07 -12.61
CA THR A 5 16.76 20.36 -13.24
C THR A 5 17.85 20.97 -14.13
N LYS A 6 19.10 20.52 -13.96
CA LYS A 6 20.27 21.08 -14.68
C LYS A 6 20.82 20.15 -15.75
N HIS A 7 20.41 18.89 -15.76
CA HIS A 7 20.95 17.90 -16.67
C HIS A 7 20.03 17.71 -17.88
N PRO A 8 20.53 17.81 -19.13
CA PRO A 8 19.70 17.66 -20.32
C PRO A 8 19.31 16.21 -20.61
N ARG A 9 19.90 15.23 -19.93
CA ARG A 9 19.63 13.80 -20.12
C ARG A 9 18.70 13.27 -19.04
N PRO A 10 17.88 12.27 -19.37
CA PRO A 10 17.08 11.56 -18.37
C PRO A 10 17.95 10.95 -17.27
N ILE A 11 17.44 10.96 -16.06
CA ILE A 11 18.08 10.40 -14.85
C ILE A 11 17.24 9.25 -14.33
N MET A 12 17.90 8.17 -13.97
CA MET A 12 17.27 7.00 -13.37
C MET A 12 18.12 6.49 -12.21
N THR A 13 17.47 6.07 -11.12
CA THR A 13 18.14 5.44 -9.99
C THR A 13 18.32 3.95 -10.30
N SER A 14 19.56 3.47 -10.37
CA SER A 14 19.85 2.06 -10.70
C SER A 14 19.40 1.10 -9.62
N GLU A 15 19.48 1.51 -8.35
CA GLU A 15 19.01 0.76 -7.18
C GLU A 15 18.42 1.75 -6.17
N TYR A 16 17.25 1.44 -5.62
CA TYR A 16 16.66 2.21 -4.54
C TYR A 16 15.68 1.35 -3.73
N GLY A 17 15.28 1.83 -2.55
CA GLY A 17 14.28 1.16 -1.74
C GLY A 17 14.70 -0.25 -1.34
N HIS A 18 15.92 -0.42 -0.80
CA HIS A 18 16.45 -1.72 -0.39
C HIS A 18 15.45 -2.44 0.53
N CYS A 19 15.02 -3.65 0.16
CA CYS A 19 13.84 -4.31 0.75
C CYS A 19 14.19 -5.34 1.82
N MET A 20 15.38 -5.33 2.39
CA MET A 20 15.78 -6.26 3.43
C MET A 20 14.94 -6.08 4.71
N GLY A 21 14.46 -7.17 5.28
CA GLY A 21 13.70 -7.16 6.54
C GLY A 21 12.43 -6.31 6.48
N ASN A 22 12.28 -5.37 7.41
CA ASN A 22 11.16 -4.43 7.49
C ASN A 22 11.38 -3.14 6.68
N ALA A 23 12.33 -3.14 5.76
CA ALA A 23 12.63 -2.01 4.91
C ALA A 23 11.48 -1.67 3.93
N LEU A 24 11.74 -0.70 3.09
CA LEU A 24 10.85 -0.09 2.12
C LEU A 24 9.87 0.91 2.72
N GLY A 25 10.35 1.75 3.64
CA GLY A 25 9.63 2.95 4.06
C GLY A 25 9.73 4.07 3.02
N ASN A 26 8.76 4.99 3.05
CA ASN A 26 8.75 6.21 2.23
C ASN A 26 8.80 5.98 0.71
N LEU A 27 8.34 4.83 0.22
CA LEU A 27 8.33 4.54 -1.22
C LEU A 27 7.52 5.58 -2.01
N LYS A 28 6.41 6.04 -1.43
CA LYS A 28 5.61 7.10 -2.02
C LYS A 28 6.39 8.39 -2.22
N ASP A 29 7.24 8.80 -1.26
CA ASP A 29 8.01 10.03 -1.34
C ASP A 29 9.02 9.99 -2.49
N TYR A 30 9.62 8.82 -2.76
CA TYR A 30 10.47 8.63 -3.95
C TYR A 30 9.68 8.85 -5.24
N TRP A 31 8.47 8.32 -5.32
CA TRP A 31 7.65 8.43 -6.53
C TRP A 31 7.06 9.83 -6.69
N ASP A 32 6.68 10.50 -5.62
CA ASP A 32 6.28 11.91 -5.67
C ASP A 32 7.43 12.77 -6.22
N GLU A 33 8.65 12.50 -5.80
CA GLU A 33 9.85 13.17 -6.31
C GLU A 33 10.11 12.84 -7.79
N PHE A 34 10.02 11.56 -8.19
CA PHE A 34 10.18 11.16 -9.58
C PHE A 34 9.17 11.84 -10.50
N TYR A 35 7.90 11.90 -10.11
CA TYR A 35 6.86 12.56 -10.89
C TYR A 35 6.97 14.10 -10.90
N SER A 36 7.61 14.70 -9.91
CA SER A 36 7.77 16.15 -9.83
C SER A 36 8.84 16.69 -10.79
N HIS A 37 9.70 15.83 -11.34
CA HIS A 37 10.80 16.22 -12.20
C HIS A 37 10.72 15.55 -13.58
N PRO A 38 10.58 16.33 -14.68
CA PRO A 38 10.35 15.78 -16.02
C PRO A 38 11.51 14.95 -16.59
N HIS A 39 12.71 15.07 -16.01
CA HIS A 39 13.90 14.30 -16.42
C HIS A 39 14.12 13.05 -15.60
N MET A 40 13.36 12.83 -14.53
CA MET A 40 13.46 11.63 -13.72
C MET A 40 12.55 10.53 -14.29
N LEU A 41 13.15 9.38 -14.61
CA LEU A 41 12.44 8.22 -15.17
C LEU A 41 11.99 7.22 -14.11
N GLY A 42 12.39 7.41 -12.85
CA GLY A 42 12.16 6.45 -11.77
C GLY A 42 13.40 5.65 -11.42
N GLY A 43 13.25 4.40 -11.05
CA GLY A 43 14.35 3.54 -10.63
C GLY A 43 13.95 2.08 -10.46
N PHE A 44 14.90 1.26 -10.04
CA PHE A 44 14.72 -0.16 -9.79
C PHE A 44 14.78 -0.45 -8.30
N LEU A 45 13.69 -1.01 -7.75
CA LEU A 45 13.68 -1.51 -6.37
C LEU A 45 14.72 -2.62 -6.20
N TRP A 46 15.40 -2.61 -5.08
CA TRP A 46 16.33 -3.65 -4.73
C TRP A 46 15.84 -4.43 -3.49
N ASP A 47 15.27 -5.59 -3.69
CA ASP A 47 15.08 -6.40 -4.88
C ASP A 47 13.61 -6.84 -5.00
N TRP A 48 13.23 -7.47 -6.13
CA TRP A 48 11.87 -7.98 -6.28
C TRP A 48 11.61 -9.24 -5.48
N VAL A 49 12.56 -10.17 -5.50
CA VAL A 49 12.43 -11.49 -4.85
C VAL A 49 13.61 -11.72 -3.94
N ASP A 50 13.37 -12.17 -2.71
CA ASP A 50 14.42 -12.70 -1.84
C ASP A 50 15.27 -13.72 -2.59
N GLN A 51 16.60 -13.56 -2.54
CA GLN A 51 17.56 -14.40 -3.28
C GLN A 51 17.97 -15.66 -2.49
N GLY A 52 17.16 -16.08 -1.53
CA GLY A 52 17.37 -17.32 -0.79
C GLY A 52 17.15 -18.55 -1.67
N ILE A 53 17.86 -19.62 -1.39
CA ILE A 53 17.87 -20.87 -2.17
C ILE A 53 17.14 -21.94 -1.39
N ASP A 54 16.23 -22.68 -2.04
CA ASP A 54 15.61 -23.83 -1.41
C ASP A 54 16.65 -24.94 -1.18
N ARG A 55 16.95 -25.21 0.07
CA ARG A 55 17.91 -26.26 0.50
C ARG A 55 17.52 -27.66 0.03
N ASN A 56 16.24 -27.87 -0.24
CA ASN A 56 15.75 -29.14 -0.78
C ASN A 56 15.96 -29.28 -2.28
N CYS A 57 16.26 -28.17 -2.99
CA CYS A 57 16.52 -28.14 -4.43
C CYS A 57 18.01 -28.18 -4.79
N VAL A 58 18.89 -28.49 -3.83
CA VAL A 58 20.34 -28.51 -4.08
C VAL A 58 20.68 -29.61 -5.10
N TRP A 59 21.30 -29.17 -6.19
CA TRP A 59 21.69 -30.01 -7.35
C TRP A 59 22.71 -31.11 -7.03
N SER A 60 23.22 -31.13 -5.82
CA SER A 60 24.26 -32.02 -5.35
C SER A 60 23.85 -32.87 -4.15
N ARG A 61 22.68 -33.49 -4.21
CA ARG A 61 22.50 -34.67 -3.36
C ARG A 61 23.43 -35.77 -3.88
N PRO A 62 24.25 -36.35 -3.03
CA PRO A 62 25.13 -37.45 -3.45
C PRO A 62 24.38 -38.65 -4.07
N ASP A 63 23.07 -38.73 -3.85
CA ASP A 63 22.19 -39.79 -4.34
C ASP A 63 21.51 -39.48 -5.68
N GLY A 64 21.71 -38.28 -6.26
CA GLY A 64 21.13 -37.89 -7.54
C GLY A 64 19.59 -37.79 -7.55
N GLN A 65 18.92 -37.93 -6.42
CA GLN A 65 17.47 -37.90 -6.34
C GLN A 65 16.94 -36.46 -6.39
N ARG A 66 15.94 -36.23 -7.24
CA ARG A 66 15.19 -34.98 -7.24
C ARG A 66 14.38 -34.87 -5.95
N PRO A 67 14.22 -33.65 -5.37
CA PRO A 67 13.36 -33.44 -4.22
C PRO A 67 11.94 -33.96 -4.51
N ARG A 68 11.33 -34.64 -3.58
CA ARG A 68 9.91 -34.98 -3.68
C ARG A 68 9.12 -33.66 -3.70
N ALA A 69 8.21 -33.52 -4.66
CA ALA A 69 7.38 -32.32 -4.89
C ALA A 69 6.48 -31.90 -3.72
N ALA A 70 6.59 -32.54 -2.56
CA ALA A 70 5.73 -32.32 -1.39
C ALA A 70 6.48 -31.84 -0.13
N SER A 71 7.79 -31.57 -0.19
CA SER A 71 8.48 -31.00 0.98
C SER A 71 8.28 -29.50 1.02
N LYS A 72 7.93 -28.98 2.21
CA LYS A 72 7.92 -27.53 2.49
C LYS A 72 9.28 -26.96 2.08
N MET A 73 9.26 -25.88 1.30
CA MET A 73 10.47 -25.16 0.89
C MET A 73 11.24 -24.73 2.14
N GLU A 74 12.52 -25.04 2.21
CA GLU A 74 13.43 -24.65 3.29
C GLU A 74 14.47 -23.68 2.73
N ILE A 75 14.27 -22.40 2.97
CA ILE A 75 15.11 -21.35 2.41
C ILE A 75 16.41 -21.24 3.19
N GLY A 76 17.51 -21.44 2.49
CA GLY A 76 18.86 -21.19 2.96
C GLY A 76 19.45 -19.88 2.40
N TYR A 77 20.41 -19.33 3.11
CA TYR A 77 21.12 -18.10 2.76
C TYR A 77 22.62 -18.22 3.12
N GLY A 78 23.35 -17.15 3.12
CA GLY A 78 24.81 -17.17 3.29
C GLY A 78 25.29 -17.91 4.54
N GLY A 79 26.15 -18.88 4.35
CA GLY A 79 26.70 -19.77 5.39
C GLY A 79 25.95 -21.10 5.55
N ASP A 80 24.70 -21.19 5.13
CA ASP A 80 23.90 -22.41 5.25
C ASP A 80 24.39 -23.56 4.35
N PHE A 81 25.17 -23.23 3.34
CA PHE A 81 25.74 -24.17 2.37
C PHE A 81 27.24 -24.44 2.63
N GLY A 82 27.77 -23.98 3.79
CA GLY A 82 29.19 -24.12 4.13
C GLY A 82 30.10 -23.09 3.44
N ASP A 83 29.53 -22.12 2.75
CA ASP A 83 30.23 -21.05 2.04
C ASP A 83 30.92 -20.08 3.03
N LYS A 84 32.15 -19.71 2.70
CA LYS A 84 32.97 -18.76 3.46
C LYS A 84 33.89 -17.99 2.47
N PRO A 85 33.95 -16.64 2.58
CA PRO A 85 33.14 -15.76 3.43
C PRO A 85 31.67 -15.68 2.97
N ASN A 86 30.77 -15.24 3.84
CA ASN A 86 29.37 -15.02 3.52
C ASN A 86 28.82 -13.79 4.24
N LEU A 87 27.68 -13.27 3.76
CA LEU A 87 26.98 -12.13 4.32
C LEU A 87 25.65 -12.51 4.99
N LYS A 88 25.53 -13.80 5.36
CA LYS A 88 24.32 -14.33 6.02
C LYS A 88 23.04 -13.99 5.25
N ALA A 89 22.03 -13.40 5.94
CA ALA A 89 20.72 -13.10 5.37
C ALA A 89 20.69 -11.85 4.47
N PHE A 90 21.84 -11.25 4.12
CA PHE A 90 21.89 -10.03 3.31
C PHE A 90 21.27 -10.21 1.91
N CYS A 91 21.18 -11.42 1.41
CA CYS A 91 20.52 -11.76 0.15
C CYS A 91 18.98 -11.87 0.26
N LEU A 92 18.41 -11.77 1.47
CA LEU A 92 16.96 -11.77 1.68
C LEU A 92 16.46 -10.31 1.66
N ASN A 93 16.46 -9.72 0.50
CA ASN A 93 16.21 -8.30 0.26
C ASN A 93 15.06 -8.04 -0.73
N GLY A 94 14.16 -9.01 -0.87
CA GLY A 94 13.04 -8.95 -1.81
C GLY A 94 11.79 -8.24 -1.27
N VAL A 95 11.01 -7.70 -2.19
CA VAL A 95 9.61 -7.29 -1.94
C VAL A 95 8.75 -8.51 -1.62
N ILE A 96 9.03 -9.64 -2.27
CA ILE A 96 8.39 -10.94 -2.00
C ILE A 96 9.43 -11.97 -1.57
N MET A 97 8.97 -12.98 -0.86
CA MET A 97 9.84 -14.05 -0.36
C MET A 97 10.36 -14.97 -1.49
N SER A 98 11.41 -15.74 -1.20
CA SER A 98 11.99 -16.71 -2.14
C SER A 98 10.98 -17.75 -2.66
N ASN A 99 10.00 -18.13 -1.83
CA ASN A 99 8.91 -19.04 -2.18
C ASN A 99 7.75 -18.36 -2.92
N ARG A 100 7.89 -17.06 -3.24
CA ARG A 100 6.91 -16.20 -3.90
C ARG A 100 5.72 -15.79 -3.05
N GLU A 101 5.73 -16.04 -1.75
CA GLU A 101 4.75 -15.46 -0.85
C GLU A 101 4.93 -13.95 -0.78
N THR A 102 3.80 -13.23 -0.73
CA THR A 102 3.81 -11.78 -0.62
C THR A 102 4.12 -11.33 0.81
N THR A 103 4.72 -10.17 0.93
CA THR A 103 4.99 -9.49 2.20
C THR A 103 4.20 -8.18 2.28
N PRO A 104 4.12 -7.52 3.44
CA PRO A 104 3.50 -6.19 3.52
C PRO A 104 4.11 -5.16 2.56
N LYS A 105 5.40 -5.29 2.21
CA LYS A 105 6.08 -4.45 1.21
C LYS A 105 5.44 -4.54 -0.18
N TYR A 106 4.92 -5.72 -0.53
CA TYR A 106 4.24 -5.94 -1.80
C TYR A 106 2.99 -5.05 -1.94
N GLU A 107 2.20 -4.92 -0.89
CA GLU A 107 0.99 -4.07 -0.91
C GLU A 107 1.36 -2.59 -1.05
N GLU A 108 2.43 -2.13 -0.41
CA GLU A 108 2.96 -0.78 -0.59
C GLU A 108 3.42 -0.54 -2.02
N VAL A 109 4.19 -1.46 -2.59
CA VAL A 109 4.63 -1.37 -4.00
C VAL A 109 3.44 -1.37 -4.94
N LYS A 110 2.47 -2.26 -4.75
CA LYS A 110 1.23 -2.32 -5.54
C LYS A 110 0.51 -0.98 -5.53
N LYS A 111 0.39 -0.36 -4.36
CA LYS A 111 -0.28 0.94 -4.21
C LYS A 111 0.50 2.07 -4.88
N VAL A 112 1.79 2.19 -4.60
CA VAL A 112 2.61 3.29 -5.12
C VAL A 112 2.84 3.18 -6.62
N TYR A 113 2.96 1.97 -7.15
CA TYR A 113 3.15 1.72 -8.59
C TYR A 113 1.84 1.70 -9.37
N SER A 114 0.70 1.87 -8.69
CA SER A 114 -0.58 1.88 -9.39
C SER A 114 -0.63 3.00 -10.43
N PRO A 115 -1.02 2.68 -11.65
CA PRO A 115 -1.18 3.68 -12.69
C PRO A 115 -2.48 4.50 -12.57
N ILE A 116 -3.37 4.09 -11.68
CA ILE A 116 -4.59 4.83 -11.32
C ILE A 116 -4.37 5.45 -9.95
N GLN A 117 -4.58 6.76 -9.85
CA GLN A 117 -4.42 7.52 -8.62
C GLN A 117 -5.70 8.28 -8.30
N PHE A 118 -6.01 8.39 -7.01
CA PHE A 118 -7.14 9.17 -6.52
C PHE A 118 -6.63 10.41 -5.80
N HIS A 119 -7.21 11.55 -6.11
CA HIS A 119 -6.88 12.82 -5.48
C HIS A 119 -8.14 13.52 -5.01
N PHE A 120 -8.27 13.73 -3.71
CA PHE A 120 -9.39 14.48 -3.12
C PHE A 120 -9.05 15.96 -3.07
N ASN A 121 -9.92 16.80 -3.65
CA ASN A 121 -9.74 18.24 -3.72
C ASN A 121 -10.61 19.02 -2.71
N GLY A 122 -11.31 18.31 -1.81
CA GLY A 122 -12.25 18.88 -0.83
C GLY A 122 -13.72 18.78 -1.26
N THR A 123 -14.01 18.61 -2.54
CA THR A 123 -15.37 18.48 -3.08
C THR A 123 -15.55 17.25 -3.95
N ASP A 124 -14.53 16.90 -4.70
CA ASP A 124 -14.56 15.79 -5.66
C ASP A 124 -13.35 14.89 -5.49
N VAL A 125 -13.48 13.64 -5.92
CA VAL A 125 -12.34 12.74 -6.09
C VAL A 125 -11.96 12.73 -7.56
N ILE A 126 -10.78 13.25 -7.87
CA ILE A 126 -10.21 13.24 -9.21
C ILE A 126 -9.48 11.92 -9.43
N VAL A 127 -9.84 11.21 -10.48
CA VAL A 127 -9.16 9.98 -10.90
C VAL A 127 -8.13 10.31 -11.97
N ARG A 128 -6.88 10.17 -11.63
CA ARG A 128 -5.75 10.37 -12.54
C ARG A 128 -5.36 9.05 -13.15
N ASN A 129 -5.31 8.99 -14.48
CA ASN A 129 -4.84 7.84 -15.24
C ASN A 129 -3.42 8.11 -15.76
N LEU A 130 -2.47 7.32 -15.32
CA LEU A 130 -1.07 7.37 -15.76
C LEU A 130 -0.78 6.42 -16.94
N TYR A 131 -1.72 5.55 -17.30
CA TYR A 131 -1.59 4.72 -18.48
C TYR A 131 -1.82 5.53 -19.76
N SER A 132 -0.96 5.32 -20.74
CA SER A 132 -1.10 5.94 -22.06
C SER A 132 -2.08 5.19 -22.98
N LEU A 133 -2.23 3.88 -22.78
CA LEU A 133 -2.96 2.99 -23.70
C LEU A 133 -4.28 2.47 -23.15
N TYR A 134 -4.49 2.50 -21.84
CA TYR A 134 -5.70 1.99 -21.21
C TYR A 134 -6.57 3.12 -20.70
N PRO A 135 -7.72 3.39 -21.34
CA PRO A 135 -8.65 4.43 -20.89
C PRO A 135 -9.37 4.04 -19.60
N LEU A 136 -9.82 4.99 -18.81
CA LEU A 136 -10.56 4.75 -17.58
C LEU A 136 -11.82 3.90 -17.76
N SER A 137 -12.42 3.92 -18.95
CA SER A 137 -13.58 3.08 -19.29
C SER A 137 -13.30 1.57 -19.29
N THR A 138 -12.03 1.18 -19.31
CA THR A 138 -11.59 -0.22 -19.19
C THR A 138 -11.78 -0.77 -17.77
N TYR A 139 -11.93 0.12 -16.81
CA TYR A 139 -12.04 -0.22 -15.40
C TYR A 139 -13.45 0.00 -14.88
N GLN A 140 -13.73 -0.66 -13.77
CA GLN A 140 -14.92 -0.52 -12.96
C GLN A 140 -14.54 0.16 -11.66
N PHE A 141 -15.28 1.22 -11.30
CA PHE A 141 -15.04 1.95 -10.08
C PHE A 141 -16.19 1.71 -9.11
N HIS A 142 -15.85 1.42 -7.87
CA HIS A 142 -16.80 1.18 -6.81
C HIS A 142 -16.51 2.09 -5.64
N VAL A 143 -17.54 2.70 -5.09
CA VAL A 143 -17.46 3.59 -3.93
C VAL A 143 -18.33 3.11 -2.79
N GLU A 144 -17.81 3.19 -1.59
CA GLU A 144 -18.52 2.90 -0.35
C GLU A 144 -18.37 4.05 0.62
N LEU A 145 -19.48 4.62 1.00
CA LEU A 145 -19.52 5.64 2.04
C LEU A 145 -19.71 4.98 3.39
N GLN A 146 -18.80 5.27 4.30
CA GLN A 146 -18.88 4.83 5.70
C GLN A 146 -19.17 6.02 6.61
N GLU A 147 -20.11 5.83 7.52
CA GLU A 147 -20.42 6.75 8.59
C GLU A 147 -20.25 6.04 9.93
N ASN A 148 -19.36 6.55 10.78
CA ASN A 148 -19.05 5.96 12.08
C ASN A 148 -18.72 4.44 12.00
N GLY A 149 -17.93 4.05 10.98
CA GLY A 149 -17.51 2.68 10.74
C GLY A 149 -18.55 1.76 10.10
N LYS A 150 -19.73 2.26 9.71
CA LYS A 150 -20.78 1.48 9.04
C LYS A 150 -20.94 1.95 7.61
N ILE A 151 -21.02 1.02 6.66
CA ILE A 151 -21.35 1.32 5.27
C ILE A 151 -22.81 1.80 5.20
N VAL A 152 -22.99 3.05 4.76
CA VAL A 152 -24.33 3.68 4.60
C VAL A 152 -24.73 3.80 3.13
N LYS A 153 -23.76 3.76 2.21
CA LYS A 153 -24.01 3.76 0.77
C LYS A 153 -22.92 2.96 0.06
N SER A 154 -23.28 2.25 -1.00
CA SER A 154 -22.36 1.45 -1.81
C SER A 154 -22.89 1.45 -3.25
N GLU A 155 -22.08 1.92 -4.20
CA GLU A 155 -22.51 2.02 -5.60
C GLU A 155 -21.34 1.95 -6.59
N GLU A 156 -21.64 1.57 -7.81
CA GLU A 156 -20.72 1.67 -8.94
C GLU A 156 -20.76 3.07 -9.56
N VAL A 157 -19.58 3.63 -9.82
CA VAL A 157 -19.44 4.93 -10.46
C VAL A 157 -18.82 4.75 -11.84
N ARG A 158 -19.43 5.36 -12.83
CA ARG A 158 -18.89 5.38 -14.19
C ARG A 158 -17.92 6.55 -14.37
N ILE A 159 -16.69 6.21 -14.68
CA ILE A 159 -15.62 7.19 -14.95
C ILE A 159 -15.12 6.93 -16.36
N ASN A 160 -14.84 8.00 -17.10
CA ASN A 160 -14.24 7.95 -18.42
C ASN A 160 -13.22 9.08 -18.58
N ASN A 161 -12.44 9.04 -19.65
CA ASN A 161 -11.37 10.02 -19.86
C ASN A 161 -11.89 11.48 -20.05
N GLY A 162 -13.18 11.66 -20.38
CA GLY A 162 -13.80 12.99 -20.49
C GLY A 162 -14.43 13.47 -19.17
N ASN A 163 -14.66 12.55 -18.21
CA ASN A 163 -15.16 12.86 -16.87
C ASN A 163 -14.44 11.98 -15.87
N SER A 164 -13.30 12.46 -15.39
CA SER A 164 -12.43 11.78 -14.42
C SER A 164 -12.69 12.19 -12.97
N ALA A 165 -13.78 12.91 -12.71
CA ALA A 165 -14.16 13.33 -11.36
C ALA A 165 -15.36 12.55 -10.84
N ILE A 166 -15.29 12.14 -9.58
CA ILE A 166 -16.42 11.61 -8.80
C ILE A 166 -16.92 12.74 -7.94
N ASN A 167 -18.13 13.23 -8.25
CA ASN A 167 -18.73 14.31 -7.49
C ASN A 167 -19.31 13.78 -6.16
N LEU A 168 -18.74 14.24 -5.04
CA LEU A 168 -19.14 13.77 -3.72
C LEU A 168 -20.48 14.35 -3.26
N SER A 169 -20.89 15.51 -3.77
CA SER A 169 -22.20 16.10 -3.39
C SER A 169 -23.39 15.20 -3.77
N SER A 170 -23.23 14.40 -4.82
CA SER A 170 -24.26 13.41 -5.22
C SER A 170 -24.23 12.14 -4.35
N LEU A 171 -23.05 11.83 -3.79
CA LEU A 171 -22.85 10.67 -2.91
C LEU A 171 -23.25 10.99 -1.48
N ILE A 172 -23.02 12.21 -1.04
CA ILE A 172 -23.09 12.64 0.36
C ILE A 172 -23.96 13.91 0.46
N PRO A 173 -25.28 13.80 0.33
CA PRO A 173 -26.14 14.99 0.27
C PRO A 173 -26.25 15.77 1.59
N ASN A 174 -25.93 15.17 2.74
CA ASN A 174 -26.06 15.78 4.08
C ASN A 174 -24.91 15.34 4.99
N LEU A 175 -23.71 15.89 4.77
CA LEU A 175 -22.57 15.67 5.67
C LEU A 175 -22.79 16.41 6.99
N SER A 176 -22.97 15.68 8.09
CA SER A 176 -22.79 16.25 9.42
C SER A 176 -21.29 16.21 9.79
N SER A 177 -20.72 17.36 10.13
CA SER A 177 -19.35 17.46 10.62
C SER A 177 -19.10 16.72 11.94
N ASP A 178 -20.18 16.26 12.59
CA ASP A 178 -20.12 15.59 13.89
C ASP A 178 -19.90 14.07 13.79
N ASN A 179 -19.84 13.53 12.58
CA ASN A 179 -19.63 12.10 12.33
C ASN A 179 -18.26 11.83 11.70
N ASP A 180 -17.71 10.65 11.99
CA ASP A 180 -16.58 10.12 11.23
C ASP A 180 -17.07 9.63 9.87
N ILE A 181 -16.60 10.25 8.78
CA ILE A 181 -17.06 9.94 7.42
C ILE A 181 -15.85 9.59 6.57
N ARG A 182 -15.91 8.39 6.02
CA ARG A 182 -14.87 7.81 5.16
C ARG A 182 -15.47 7.41 3.82
N LEU A 183 -14.76 7.67 2.76
CA LEU A 183 -15.07 7.18 1.43
C LEU A 183 -14.03 6.14 1.02
N ASN A 184 -14.43 4.90 0.85
CA ASN A 184 -13.62 3.89 0.22
C ASN A 184 -13.89 3.92 -1.27
N ILE A 185 -12.85 3.97 -2.07
CA ILE A 185 -12.94 3.88 -3.52
C ILE A 185 -12.04 2.76 -4.02
N SER A 186 -12.53 1.95 -4.93
CA SER A 186 -11.76 0.89 -5.58
C SER A 186 -11.87 0.96 -7.10
N CYS A 187 -10.76 0.61 -7.76
CA CYS A 187 -10.67 0.44 -9.20
C CYS A 187 -10.40 -1.02 -9.50
N ARG A 188 -11.23 -1.65 -10.34
CA ARG A 188 -11.15 -3.07 -10.67
C ARG A 188 -11.13 -3.29 -12.16
N LEU A 189 -10.55 -4.40 -12.59
CA LEU A 189 -10.63 -4.84 -13.97
C LEU A 189 -12.09 -5.15 -14.33
N LYS A 190 -12.58 -4.55 -15.41
CA LYS A 190 -13.91 -4.83 -15.95
C LYS A 190 -13.95 -6.17 -16.67
N GLU A 191 -12.87 -6.51 -17.35
CA GLU A 191 -12.73 -7.72 -18.14
C GLU A 191 -11.46 -8.48 -17.76
N LYS A 192 -11.48 -9.80 -17.97
CA LYS A 192 -10.30 -10.65 -17.78
C LYS A 192 -9.13 -10.17 -18.63
N GLN A 193 -7.95 -10.15 -18.03
CA GLN A 193 -6.68 -9.90 -18.68
C GLN A 193 -5.80 -11.16 -18.64
N PRO A 194 -4.72 -11.25 -19.45
CA PRO A 194 -3.81 -12.39 -19.40
C PRO A 194 -3.19 -12.68 -18.03
N TRP A 195 -3.14 -11.67 -17.16
CA TRP A 195 -2.46 -11.69 -15.85
C TRP A 195 -3.42 -11.66 -14.66
N ALA A 196 -4.73 -11.37 -14.86
CA ALA A 196 -5.72 -11.36 -13.78
C ALA A 196 -7.15 -11.55 -14.30
N GLU A 197 -8.00 -12.09 -13.45
CA GLU A 197 -9.44 -12.26 -13.74
C GLU A 197 -10.20 -10.93 -13.69
N ALA A 198 -11.39 -10.91 -14.31
CA ALA A 198 -12.34 -9.80 -14.15
C ALA A 198 -12.65 -9.59 -12.66
N GLY A 199 -12.79 -8.34 -12.23
CA GLY A 199 -13.00 -7.97 -10.84
C GLY A 199 -11.72 -7.86 -10.01
N TYR A 200 -10.55 -8.19 -10.56
CA TYR A 200 -9.27 -8.00 -9.86
C TYR A 200 -9.08 -6.52 -9.47
N GLU A 201 -8.79 -6.28 -8.19
CA GLU A 201 -8.58 -4.93 -7.66
C GLU A 201 -7.19 -4.40 -8.03
N ILE A 202 -7.18 -3.34 -8.83
CA ILE A 202 -5.97 -2.62 -9.22
C ILE A 202 -5.47 -1.78 -8.06
N ILE A 203 -6.38 -1.00 -7.46
CA ILE A 203 -6.09 -0.11 -6.34
C ILE A 203 -7.36 0.16 -5.56
N SER A 204 -7.20 0.36 -4.26
CA SER A 204 -8.20 0.94 -3.39
C SER A 204 -7.61 2.07 -2.54
N GLU A 205 -8.45 3.03 -2.17
CA GLU A 205 -8.10 4.18 -1.35
C GLU A 205 -9.22 4.47 -0.36
N GLN A 206 -8.85 4.84 0.86
CA GLN A 206 -9.78 5.41 1.82
C GLN A 206 -9.51 6.91 1.95
N ILE A 207 -10.52 7.71 1.67
CA ILE A 207 -10.48 9.15 1.77
C ILE A 207 -11.22 9.58 3.03
N VAL A 208 -10.55 10.34 3.88
CA VAL A 208 -11.15 10.94 5.07
C VAL A 208 -11.91 12.19 4.65
N ILE A 209 -13.23 12.16 4.78
CA ILE A 209 -14.10 13.31 4.48
C ILE A 209 -14.32 14.14 5.76
N SER A 210 -14.62 13.47 6.87
CA SER A 210 -14.71 14.08 8.20
C SER A 210 -14.11 13.12 9.22
N ASP A 211 -13.19 13.63 10.04
CA ASP A 211 -12.48 12.84 11.03
C ASP A 211 -13.00 13.20 12.43
N ASN A 212 -13.86 12.35 12.98
CA ASN A 212 -14.36 12.51 14.34
C ASN A 212 -14.35 11.19 15.13
N PRO A 213 -13.17 10.62 15.41
CA PRO A 213 -13.04 9.33 16.09
C PRO A 213 -13.60 9.37 17.52
N LEU A 214 -13.60 10.52 18.18
CA LEU A 214 -14.18 10.68 19.52
C LEU A 214 -15.70 10.53 19.52
N ALA A 215 -16.38 11.05 18.50
CA ALA A 215 -17.84 10.88 18.37
C ALA A 215 -18.20 9.41 18.17
N VAL A 216 -17.38 8.65 17.44
CA VAL A 216 -17.55 7.19 17.25
C VAL A 216 -17.40 6.47 18.59
N ALA A 217 -16.33 6.74 19.31
CA ALA A 217 -16.04 6.16 20.62
C ALA A 217 -17.14 6.50 21.64
N GLN A 218 -17.58 7.74 21.68
CA GLN A 218 -18.64 8.19 22.59
C GLN A 218 -19.99 7.52 22.27
N LYS A 219 -20.35 7.38 20.98
CA LYS A 219 -21.58 6.68 20.59
C LYS A 219 -21.53 5.19 20.93
N GLN A 220 -20.38 4.55 20.74
CA GLN A 220 -20.20 3.14 21.07
C GLN A 220 -20.22 2.89 22.57
N LEU A 221 -19.55 3.73 23.35
CA LEU A 221 -19.54 3.69 24.82
C LEU A 221 -20.90 4.05 25.40
N GLY A 222 -21.55 5.09 24.89
CA GLY A 222 -22.90 5.50 25.31
C GLY A 222 -23.97 4.42 25.07
N ALA A 223 -23.83 3.62 24.04
CA ALA A 223 -24.72 2.48 23.77
C ALA A 223 -24.52 1.32 24.76
N GLN A 224 -23.35 1.19 25.37
CA GLN A 224 -23.03 0.15 26.36
C GLN A 224 -23.26 0.61 27.81
N TYR A 225 -23.25 1.93 28.08
CA TYR A 225 -23.34 2.53 29.41
C TYR A 225 -24.57 3.46 29.55
N SER A 226 -25.76 2.90 29.43
CA SER A 226 -26.98 3.65 29.70
C SER A 226 -27.30 3.87 31.19
N GLY A 227 -26.30 3.85 32.08
CA GLY A 227 -26.54 3.91 33.52
C GLY A 227 -25.46 4.57 34.40
N GLY A 228 -24.42 5.17 33.87
CA GLY A 228 -23.37 5.79 34.66
C GLY A 228 -22.98 7.18 34.12
N ALA A 229 -22.82 8.17 35.00
CA ALA A 229 -22.25 9.45 34.61
C ALA A 229 -20.84 9.21 34.05
N VAL A 230 -20.67 9.46 32.75
CA VAL A 230 -19.34 9.51 32.12
C VAL A 230 -18.65 10.72 32.73
N HIS A 231 -17.75 10.50 33.69
CA HIS A 231 -16.84 11.55 34.10
C HIS A 231 -16.03 11.97 32.86
N SER A 232 -16.13 13.24 32.50
CA SER A 232 -15.31 13.80 31.42
C SER A 232 -13.85 13.48 31.72
N ILE A 233 -13.20 12.77 30.78
CA ILE A 233 -11.76 12.54 30.87
C ILE A 233 -11.10 13.94 30.83
N PRO A 234 -10.31 14.32 31.83
CA PRO A 234 -9.65 15.61 31.80
C PRO A 234 -8.82 15.81 30.54
N SER A 235 -8.84 16.98 29.95
CA SER A 235 -8.18 17.28 28.66
C SER A 235 -6.67 16.97 28.64
N GLU A 236 -6.04 16.98 29.82
CA GLU A 236 -4.63 16.56 29.98
C GLU A 236 -4.38 15.07 29.71
N TYR A 237 -5.35 14.20 30.02
CA TYR A 237 -5.27 12.76 29.71
C TYR A 237 -5.58 12.49 28.23
N LEU A 238 -6.47 13.29 27.63
CA LEU A 238 -6.74 13.18 26.18
C LEU A 238 -5.49 13.51 25.36
N ARG A 239 -4.70 14.52 25.75
CA ARG A 239 -3.42 14.84 25.11
C ARG A 239 -2.38 13.73 25.27
N GLN A 240 -2.40 13.01 26.37
CA GLN A 240 -1.53 11.84 26.57
C GLN A 240 -1.99 10.65 25.74
N LEU A 241 -3.30 10.45 25.59
CA LEU A 241 -3.87 9.42 24.73
C LEU A 241 -3.63 9.69 23.24
N ASP A 242 -3.68 10.94 22.79
CA ASP A 242 -3.31 11.34 21.42
C ASP A 242 -1.87 10.92 21.08
N ASN A 243 -0.95 11.07 22.03
CA ASN A 243 0.43 10.64 21.85
C ASN A 243 0.61 9.11 21.91
N VAL A 244 -0.27 8.39 22.60
CA VAL A 244 -0.20 6.92 22.75
C VAL A 244 -0.95 6.22 21.60
N LEU A 245 -2.00 6.83 21.08
CA LEU A 245 -2.84 6.25 20.01
C LEU A 245 -2.35 6.63 18.62
N THR A 246 -1.37 7.54 18.48
CA THR A 246 -0.72 7.75 17.20
C THR A 246 0.11 6.50 16.87
N PRO A 247 -0.23 5.75 15.81
CA PRO A 247 0.55 4.58 15.43
C PRO A 247 1.96 5.03 15.05
N ASN A 248 2.92 4.77 15.93
CA ASN A 248 4.31 4.97 15.63
C ASN A 248 4.82 3.73 14.89
N PHE A 249 4.84 3.78 13.57
CA PHE A 249 5.49 2.78 12.75
C PHE A 249 6.99 3.06 12.74
N PHE A 250 7.68 2.64 13.79
CA PHE A 250 9.14 2.61 13.76
C PHE A 250 9.59 1.40 12.93
N ARG A 251 10.31 1.67 11.87
CA ARG A 251 11.11 0.65 11.22
C ARG A 251 12.14 0.15 12.24
N ALA A 252 12.18 -1.15 12.48
CA ALA A 252 13.28 -1.72 13.26
C ALA A 252 14.61 -1.47 12.53
N PRO A 253 15.69 -1.09 13.24
CA PRO A 253 17.01 -0.98 12.63
C PRO A 253 17.36 -2.25 11.88
N THR A 254 17.95 -2.12 10.72
CA THR A 254 18.46 -3.22 9.90
C THR A 254 19.97 -3.14 9.83
N ASP A 255 20.60 -4.21 9.34
CA ASP A 255 22.07 -4.24 9.16
C ASP A 255 22.60 -3.16 8.20
N ASN A 256 21.71 -2.41 7.56
CA ASN A 256 22.04 -1.30 6.66
C ASN A 256 21.87 0.08 7.33
N ASP A 257 21.41 0.15 8.57
CA ASP A 257 21.27 1.38 9.33
C ASP A 257 22.53 1.63 10.16
#